data_897d116eaad3d542d020905a3481db16
#
_entry.id   897d116eaad3d542d020905a3481db16
#
_cell.length_a   1.000
_cell.length_b   1.000
_cell.length_c   1.000
_cell.angle_alpha   90.00
_cell.angle_beta   90.00
_cell.angle_gamma   90.00
#
_symmetry.space_group_name_H-M   'P 1'
#
loop_
_entity.id
_entity.type
_entity.pdbx_description
1 polymer ?
#
loop_
_entity_poly.entity_id
_entity_poly.type
_entity_poly.pdbx_seq_one_letter_code
_entity_poly.pdbx_strand_id
1 'polypeptide(L)'
;MRTLASVTFGASLLVASIWSVGLAGQANMVQTHIGHVMESFNGTPMNMGLLPTAMAEARTAAQHAGLAAKSTTLAMMQTHAGHVINAIDPTIVAQGPGLGYGLKKAATGVATHADLAGKAPEASAGVKTHSMHVNTAATNVAAMADEVVAIAQRIRASTSMEEAAKLAAEMQMKAEQLTAGVDADKNGAISWNKPEGGLAQSQQHMELMKMAAAGS
;
A
#
# COMPACT_ATOMS: atom_id res chain seq x y z
N MET A 1 47.87 -71.32 -48.06
CA MET A 1 48.33 -70.12 -47.30
C MET A 1 47.10 -69.27 -47.11
N ARG A 2 46.56 -69.22 -45.89
CA ARG A 2 45.37 -68.46 -45.53
C ARG A 2 45.79 -67.20 -44.77
N THR A 3 45.57 -66.06 -45.29
CA THR A 3 45.79 -64.75 -44.65
C THR A 3 44.59 -64.38 -43.79
N LEU A 4 44.83 -64.21 -42.49
CA LEU A 4 43.86 -63.69 -41.54
C LEU A 4 43.89 -62.18 -41.60
N ALA A 5 42.69 -61.57 -41.85
CA ALA A 5 42.49 -60.15 -41.76
C ALA A 5 41.97 -59.79 -40.36
N SER A 6 42.75 -58.93 -39.66
CA SER A 6 42.33 -58.38 -38.34
C SER A 6 41.39 -57.20 -38.52
N VAL A 7 40.25 -57.31 -37.92
CA VAL A 7 39.28 -56.22 -37.85
C VAL A 7 39.46 -55.51 -36.51
N THR A 8 39.88 -54.24 -36.53
CA THR A 8 39.99 -53.37 -35.35
C THR A 8 38.65 -52.64 -35.15
N PHE A 9 37.98 -52.93 -34.05
CA PHE A 9 36.80 -52.17 -33.58
C PHE A 9 37.25 -50.89 -32.91
N GLY A 10 36.98 -49.76 -33.55
CA GLY A 10 37.17 -48.45 -32.91
C GLY A 10 35.96 -48.09 -32.03
N ALA A 11 36.15 -48.02 -30.73
CA ALA A 11 35.16 -47.53 -29.79
C ALA A 11 35.13 -46.00 -29.82
N SER A 12 34.07 -45.41 -30.41
CA SER A 12 33.84 -43.96 -30.34
C SER A 12 33.18 -43.60 -29.01
N LEU A 13 33.93 -42.95 -28.11
CA LEU A 13 33.37 -42.32 -26.92
C LEU A 13 32.58 -41.08 -27.33
N LEU A 14 31.25 -41.16 -27.21
CA LEU A 14 30.37 -40.01 -27.26
C LEU A 14 30.46 -39.27 -25.90
N VAL A 15 31.18 -38.13 -25.88
CA VAL A 15 31.16 -37.22 -24.73
C VAL A 15 29.87 -36.41 -24.82
N ALA A 16 28.86 -36.79 -24.00
CA ALA A 16 27.66 -36.01 -23.80
C ALA A 16 28.01 -34.76 -22.99
N SER A 17 28.10 -33.61 -23.66
CA SER A 17 28.21 -32.31 -23.00
C SER A 17 26.92 -32.00 -22.31
N ILE A 18 26.84 -32.15 -20.98
CA ILE A 18 25.72 -31.69 -20.17
C ILE A 18 25.81 -30.16 -20.12
N TRP A 19 25.05 -29.50 -20.95
CA TRP A 19 24.82 -28.06 -20.80
C TRP A 19 24.04 -27.83 -19.50
N SER A 20 24.74 -27.39 -18.46
CA SER A 20 24.10 -26.83 -17.27
C SER A 20 23.38 -25.58 -17.69
N VAL A 21 22.08 -25.66 -17.98
CA VAL A 21 21.22 -24.51 -18.06
C VAL A 21 21.22 -23.92 -16.67
N GLY A 22 22.00 -22.84 -16.46
CA GLY A 22 21.95 -22.08 -15.23
C GLY A 22 20.50 -21.63 -15.05
N LEU A 23 19.84 -22.11 -14.00
CA LEU A 23 18.60 -21.53 -13.50
C LEU A 23 18.96 -20.06 -13.18
N ALA A 24 18.69 -19.15 -14.12
CA ALA A 24 18.57 -17.74 -13.79
C ALA A 24 17.56 -17.69 -12.65
N GLY A 25 17.98 -17.30 -11.45
CA GLY A 25 17.14 -17.32 -10.26
C GLY A 25 15.83 -16.61 -10.59
N GLN A 26 14.72 -17.30 -10.48
CA GLN A 26 13.40 -16.68 -10.62
C GLN A 26 13.35 -15.54 -9.61
N ALA A 27 12.99 -14.35 -10.09
CA ALA A 27 12.80 -13.21 -9.20
C ALA A 27 11.84 -13.62 -8.08
N ASN A 28 12.26 -13.46 -6.83
CA ASN A 28 11.42 -13.76 -5.68
C ASN A 28 10.26 -12.78 -5.66
N MET A 29 9.07 -13.24 -6.07
CA MET A 29 7.88 -12.40 -6.22
C MET A 29 7.40 -11.86 -4.87
N VAL A 30 7.57 -12.63 -3.79
CA VAL A 30 7.26 -12.16 -2.42
C VAL A 30 8.11 -10.93 -2.10
N GLN A 31 9.44 -11.02 -2.28
CA GLN A 31 10.35 -9.91 -1.99
C GLN A 31 10.10 -8.71 -2.92
N THR A 32 9.81 -8.96 -4.18
CA THR A 32 9.47 -7.91 -5.15
C THR A 32 8.25 -7.10 -4.69
N HIS A 33 7.17 -7.77 -4.30
CA HIS A 33 5.96 -7.08 -3.88
C HIS A 33 6.10 -6.42 -2.50
N ILE A 34 6.85 -7.02 -1.57
CA ILE A 34 7.21 -6.37 -0.30
C ILE A 34 8.00 -5.09 -0.58
N GLY A 35 8.98 -5.14 -1.49
CA GLY A 35 9.77 -3.98 -1.92
C GLY A 35 8.90 -2.87 -2.51
N HIS A 36 7.92 -3.21 -3.36
CA HIS A 36 6.97 -2.24 -3.93
C HIS A 36 6.14 -1.53 -2.84
N VAL A 37 5.75 -2.25 -1.80
CA VAL A 37 4.98 -1.66 -0.70
C VAL A 37 5.87 -0.82 0.21
N MET A 38 7.03 -1.32 0.61
CA MET A 38 7.81 -0.74 1.70
C MET A 38 8.94 0.20 1.24
N GLU A 39 9.54 -0.07 0.07
CA GLU A 39 10.82 0.53 -0.30
C GLU A 39 10.70 1.46 -1.51
N SER A 40 10.29 0.94 -2.66
CA SER A 40 10.21 1.73 -3.88
C SER A 40 9.15 1.22 -4.85
N PHE A 41 8.43 2.16 -5.48
CA PHE A 41 7.47 1.86 -6.53
C PHE A 41 7.57 2.90 -7.65
N ASN A 42 7.70 2.44 -8.88
CA ASN A 42 7.79 3.35 -10.02
C ASN A 42 6.48 4.14 -10.20
N GLY A 43 6.60 5.45 -10.34
CA GLY A 43 5.47 6.37 -10.54
C GLY A 43 4.91 6.96 -9.23
N THR A 44 5.40 6.58 -8.05
CA THR A 44 5.19 7.33 -6.82
C THR A 44 6.15 8.52 -6.76
N PRO A 45 5.82 9.56 -5.98
CA PRO A 45 6.75 10.67 -5.75
C PRO A 45 8.11 10.17 -5.21
N MET A 46 9.19 10.62 -5.82
CA MET A 46 10.57 10.20 -5.47
C MET A 46 10.80 8.68 -5.51
N ASN A 47 9.95 7.94 -6.23
CA ASN A 47 9.93 6.47 -6.25
C ASN A 47 9.83 5.83 -4.85
N MET A 48 9.21 6.48 -3.89
CA MET A 48 8.94 5.89 -2.57
C MET A 48 8.08 4.63 -2.69
N GLY A 49 8.17 3.73 -1.71
CA GLY A 49 7.21 2.64 -1.58
C GLY A 49 5.76 3.14 -1.46
N LEU A 50 4.82 2.29 -1.78
CA LEU A 50 3.38 2.64 -1.74
C LEU A 50 2.91 3.00 -0.32
N LEU A 51 3.37 2.27 0.71
CA LEU A 51 2.98 2.55 2.09
C LEU A 51 3.58 3.87 2.63
N PRO A 52 4.88 4.17 2.48
CA PRO A 52 5.41 5.49 2.80
C PRO A 52 4.70 6.63 2.06
N THR A 53 4.31 6.43 0.81
CA THR A 53 3.52 7.40 0.04
C THR A 53 2.13 7.61 0.67
N ALA A 54 1.42 6.52 0.99
CA ALA A 54 0.12 6.59 1.67
C ALA A 54 0.20 7.32 3.02
N MET A 55 1.24 7.01 3.82
CA MET A 55 1.47 7.65 5.12
C MET A 55 1.75 9.16 4.99
N ALA A 56 2.50 9.58 3.96
CA ALA A 56 2.78 10.98 3.72
C ALA A 56 1.52 11.76 3.30
N GLU A 57 0.72 11.20 2.38
CA GLU A 57 -0.54 11.79 1.95
C GLU A 57 -1.57 11.85 3.09
N ALA A 58 -1.69 10.79 3.90
CA ALA A 58 -2.57 10.76 5.08
C ALA A 58 -2.17 11.85 6.09
N ARG A 59 -0.88 12.06 6.31
CA ARG A 59 -0.37 13.12 7.20
C ARG A 59 -0.75 14.50 6.69
N THR A 60 -0.61 14.74 5.39
CA THR A 60 -1.05 15.99 4.75
C THR A 60 -2.55 16.20 4.90
N ALA A 61 -3.35 15.16 4.66
CA ALA A 61 -4.80 15.23 4.84
C ALA A 61 -5.19 15.56 6.29
N ALA A 62 -4.62 14.87 7.29
CA ALA A 62 -4.87 15.12 8.71
C ALA A 62 -4.45 16.53 9.14
N GLN A 63 -3.29 17.01 8.66
CA GLN A 63 -2.82 18.38 8.93
C GLN A 63 -3.83 19.41 8.43
N HIS A 64 -4.28 19.29 7.19
CA HIS A 64 -5.23 20.25 6.61
C HIS A 64 -6.64 20.10 7.17
N ALA A 65 -7.04 18.91 7.58
CA ALA A 65 -8.29 18.71 8.32
C ALA A 65 -8.25 19.46 9.68
N GLY A 66 -7.13 19.36 10.40
CA GLY A 66 -6.92 20.13 11.64
C GLY A 66 -6.88 21.63 11.42
N LEU A 67 -6.32 22.12 10.30
CA LEU A 67 -6.35 23.54 9.94
C LEU A 67 -7.76 23.99 9.61
N ALA A 68 -8.55 23.19 8.90
CA ALA A 68 -9.96 23.48 8.66
C ALA A 68 -10.74 23.62 9.96
N ALA A 69 -10.58 22.68 10.91
CA ALA A 69 -11.28 22.70 12.20
C ALA A 69 -10.91 23.93 13.07
N LYS A 70 -9.70 24.48 12.90
CA LYS A 70 -9.25 25.68 13.62
C LYS A 70 -9.53 26.98 12.88
N SER A 71 -10.07 26.94 11.68
CA SER A 71 -10.33 28.12 10.85
C SER A 71 -11.48 28.94 11.42
N THR A 72 -11.33 30.27 11.37
CA THR A 72 -12.31 31.24 11.88
C THR A 72 -13.19 31.83 10.77
N THR A 73 -12.98 31.43 9.51
CA THR A 73 -13.79 31.87 8.36
C THR A 73 -14.19 30.69 7.50
N LEU A 74 -15.38 30.78 6.90
CA LEU A 74 -15.89 29.76 5.98
C LEU A 74 -14.93 29.54 4.78
N ALA A 75 -14.38 30.62 4.22
CA ALA A 75 -13.48 30.55 3.09
C ALA A 75 -12.19 29.75 3.42
N MET A 76 -11.62 29.93 4.62
CA MET A 76 -10.44 29.15 5.05
C MET A 76 -10.81 27.66 5.27
N MET A 77 -11.96 27.36 5.87
CA MET A 77 -12.43 25.99 6.01
C MET A 77 -12.57 25.29 4.66
N GLN A 78 -13.17 25.97 3.68
CA GLN A 78 -13.35 25.47 2.32
C GLN A 78 -12.01 25.26 1.60
N THR A 79 -11.05 26.16 1.79
CA THR A 79 -9.69 26.05 1.24
C THR A 79 -9.01 24.80 1.79
N HIS A 80 -8.98 24.63 3.12
CA HIS A 80 -8.35 23.48 3.75
C HIS A 80 -9.08 22.16 3.44
N ALA A 81 -10.40 22.17 3.30
CA ALA A 81 -11.15 21.00 2.81
C ALA A 81 -10.73 20.63 1.39
N GLY A 82 -10.46 21.61 0.51
CA GLY A 82 -9.89 21.36 -0.81
C GLY A 82 -8.50 20.71 -0.75
N HIS A 83 -7.66 21.13 0.19
CA HIS A 83 -6.33 20.54 0.42
C HIS A 83 -6.42 19.09 0.94
N VAL A 84 -7.40 18.78 1.80
CA VAL A 84 -7.67 17.40 2.23
C VAL A 84 -8.04 16.52 1.05
N ILE A 85 -8.93 16.99 0.17
CA ILE A 85 -9.32 16.26 -1.04
C ILE A 85 -8.09 16.04 -1.93
N ASN A 86 -7.25 17.05 -2.15
CA ASN A 86 -6.05 16.94 -2.97
C ASN A 86 -5.10 15.85 -2.45
N ALA A 87 -4.84 15.79 -1.16
CA ALA A 87 -3.97 14.76 -0.58
C ALA A 87 -4.58 13.35 -0.65
N ILE A 88 -5.92 13.24 -0.60
CA ILE A 88 -6.59 11.94 -0.67
C ILE A 88 -6.78 11.49 -2.13
N ASP A 89 -7.29 12.37 -2.99
CA ASP A 89 -7.57 12.08 -4.39
C ASP A 89 -7.32 13.33 -5.27
N PRO A 90 -6.13 13.51 -5.81
CA PRO A 90 -5.78 14.64 -6.65
C PRO A 90 -6.54 14.67 -8.00
N THR A 91 -7.28 13.63 -8.35
CA THR A 91 -8.14 13.65 -9.55
C THR A 91 -9.39 14.49 -9.35
N ILE A 92 -9.82 14.71 -8.10
CA ILE A 92 -10.97 15.55 -7.73
C ILE A 92 -10.52 17.02 -7.57
N VAL A 93 -9.40 17.24 -6.87
CA VAL A 93 -8.80 18.56 -6.67
C VAL A 93 -7.32 18.48 -7.02
N ALA A 94 -6.94 18.94 -8.21
CA ALA A 94 -5.60 18.75 -8.75
C ALA A 94 -4.53 19.59 -8.05
N GLN A 95 -4.88 20.76 -7.51
CA GLN A 95 -3.94 21.70 -6.88
C GLN A 95 -4.05 21.66 -5.35
N GLY A 96 -2.91 21.49 -4.68
CA GLY A 96 -2.86 21.44 -3.22
C GLY A 96 -1.51 20.97 -2.68
N PRO A 97 -1.41 20.78 -1.37
CA PRO A 97 -0.16 20.45 -0.68
C PRO A 97 0.18 18.94 -0.68
N GLY A 98 -0.67 18.09 -1.22
CA GLY A 98 -0.41 16.66 -1.36
C GLY A 98 0.77 16.40 -2.31
N LEU A 99 1.28 15.19 -2.29
CA LEU A 99 2.38 14.77 -3.17
C LEU A 99 1.93 14.56 -4.63
N GLY A 100 0.63 14.67 -4.90
CA GLY A 100 0.04 14.49 -6.23
C GLY A 100 -0.19 13.04 -6.64
N TYR A 101 0.07 12.08 -5.76
CA TYR A 101 -0.21 10.66 -6.00
C TYR A 101 -1.58 10.24 -5.44
N GLY A 102 -1.91 10.74 -4.28
CA GLY A 102 -3.15 10.53 -3.56
C GLY A 102 -3.13 9.31 -2.63
N LEU A 103 -3.59 9.52 -1.40
CA LEU A 103 -3.71 8.47 -0.37
C LEU A 103 -4.48 7.25 -0.86
N LYS A 104 -5.65 7.48 -1.46
CA LYS A 104 -6.54 6.40 -1.90
C LYS A 104 -5.87 5.47 -2.91
N LYS A 105 -5.17 6.04 -3.91
CA LYS A 105 -4.42 5.28 -4.89
C LYS A 105 -3.26 4.52 -4.25
N ALA A 106 -2.53 5.14 -3.33
CA ALA A 106 -1.42 4.52 -2.62
C ALA A 106 -1.89 3.35 -1.74
N ALA A 107 -2.96 3.53 -0.95
CA ALA A 107 -3.53 2.48 -0.10
C ALA A 107 -4.07 1.29 -0.92
N THR A 108 -4.73 1.56 -2.06
CA THR A 108 -5.16 0.51 -3.00
C THR A 108 -3.96 -0.26 -3.55
N GLY A 109 -2.85 0.44 -3.87
CA GLY A 109 -1.60 -0.18 -4.28
C GLY A 109 -0.99 -1.08 -3.20
N VAL A 110 -0.99 -0.62 -1.94
CA VAL A 110 -0.56 -1.42 -0.77
C VAL A 110 -1.37 -2.72 -0.69
N ALA A 111 -2.69 -2.63 -0.74
CA ALA A 111 -3.58 -3.79 -0.69
C ALA A 111 -3.29 -4.78 -1.83
N THR A 112 -3.14 -4.27 -3.05
CA THR A 112 -2.88 -5.07 -4.25
C THR A 112 -1.54 -5.81 -4.16
N HIS A 113 -0.45 -5.11 -3.83
CA HIS A 113 0.86 -5.73 -3.78
C HIS A 113 1.04 -6.65 -2.58
N ALA A 114 0.38 -6.39 -1.45
CA ALA A 114 0.32 -7.34 -0.34
C ALA A 114 -0.38 -8.65 -0.76
N ASP A 115 -1.52 -8.56 -1.44
CA ASP A 115 -2.26 -9.71 -1.96
C ASP A 115 -1.43 -10.53 -2.98
N LEU A 116 -0.72 -9.84 -3.89
CA LEU A 116 0.18 -10.49 -4.85
C LEU A 116 1.34 -11.22 -4.16
N ALA A 117 1.93 -10.64 -3.11
CA ALA A 117 2.95 -11.32 -2.31
C ALA A 117 2.40 -12.58 -1.64
N GLY A 118 1.19 -12.52 -1.07
CA GLY A 118 0.55 -13.67 -0.45
C GLY A 118 0.16 -14.80 -1.41
N LYS A 119 -0.06 -14.47 -2.69
CA LYS A 119 -0.41 -15.41 -3.76
C LYS A 119 0.81 -15.97 -4.51
N ALA A 120 2.00 -15.44 -4.25
CA ALA A 120 3.21 -15.92 -4.88
C ALA A 120 3.47 -17.40 -4.56
N PRO A 121 3.97 -18.22 -5.51
CA PRO A 121 4.19 -19.65 -5.29
C PRO A 121 5.09 -19.96 -4.09
N GLU A 122 6.08 -19.11 -3.83
CA GLU A 122 7.04 -19.22 -2.73
C GLU A 122 6.56 -18.61 -1.41
N ALA A 123 5.33 -18.10 -1.35
CA ALA A 123 4.81 -17.49 -0.14
C ALA A 123 4.64 -18.49 1.01
N SER A 124 5.37 -18.27 2.11
CA SER A 124 5.23 -19.04 3.34
C SER A 124 3.85 -18.83 4.00
N ALA A 125 3.48 -19.67 4.96
CA ALA A 125 2.24 -19.51 5.71
C ALA A 125 2.15 -18.15 6.42
N GLY A 126 3.27 -17.66 6.99
CA GLY A 126 3.36 -16.35 7.62
C GLY A 126 3.14 -15.21 6.61
N VAL A 127 3.75 -15.28 5.43
CA VAL A 127 3.54 -14.31 4.35
C VAL A 127 2.05 -14.28 3.95
N LYS A 128 1.41 -15.41 3.73
CA LYS A 128 -0.02 -15.52 3.38
C LYS A 128 -0.92 -14.90 4.44
N THR A 129 -0.65 -15.19 5.72
CA THR A 129 -1.42 -14.64 6.84
C THR A 129 -1.31 -13.12 6.89
N HIS A 130 -0.09 -12.57 6.89
CA HIS A 130 0.10 -11.14 7.02
C HIS A 130 -0.29 -10.37 5.77
N SER A 131 -0.21 -10.98 4.58
CA SER A 131 -0.70 -10.37 3.34
C SER A 131 -2.20 -10.09 3.38
N MET A 132 -2.98 -11.02 3.94
CA MET A 132 -4.42 -10.85 4.14
C MET A 132 -4.73 -9.71 5.11
N HIS A 133 -3.98 -9.61 6.22
CA HIS A 133 -4.15 -8.53 7.19
C HIS A 133 -3.84 -7.15 6.59
N VAL A 134 -2.72 -7.03 5.85
CA VAL A 134 -2.37 -5.79 5.13
C VAL A 134 -3.43 -5.42 4.10
N ASN A 135 -3.85 -6.39 3.28
CA ASN A 135 -4.88 -6.15 2.26
C ASN A 135 -6.18 -5.64 2.90
N THR A 136 -6.62 -6.24 4.00
CA THR A 136 -7.84 -5.85 4.70
C THR A 136 -7.73 -4.43 5.27
N ALA A 137 -6.66 -4.13 6.02
CA ALA A 137 -6.45 -2.82 6.61
C ALA A 137 -6.30 -1.72 5.55
N ALA A 138 -5.50 -1.94 4.50
CA ALA A 138 -5.30 -0.95 3.44
C ALA A 138 -6.57 -0.71 2.61
N THR A 139 -7.38 -1.75 2.36
CA THR A 139 -8.68 -1.61 1.72
C THR A 139 -9.65 -0.80 2.60
N ASN A 140 -9.60 -1.00 3.92
CA ASN A 140 -10.39 -0.22 4.86
C ASN A 140 -10.00 1.26 4.83
N VAL A 141 -8.69 1.56 4.78
CA VAL A 141 -8.20 2.95 4.63
C VAL A 141 -8.74 3.61 3.37
N ALA A 142 -8.76 2.91 2.24
CA ALA A 142 -9.33 3.46 1.00
C ALA A 142 -10.82 3.80 1.14
N ALA A 143 -11.60 2.98 1.86
CA ALA A 143 -13.01 3.25 2.15
C ALA A 143 -13.19 4.44 3.11
N MET A 144 -12.41 4.51 4.20
CA MET A 144 -12.42 5.66 5.11
C MET A 144 -12.01 6.96 4.41
N ALA A 145 -11.10 6.89 3.45
CA ALA A 145 -10.68 8.04 2.65
C ALA A 145 -11.85 8.61 1.82
N ASP A 146 -12.72 7.76 1.27
CA ASP A 146 -13.94 8.21 0.56
C ASP A 146 -14.89 8.95 1.50
N GLU A 147 -15.03 8.51 2.75
CA GLU A 147 -15.85 9.23 3.76
C GLU A 147 -15.28 10.62 4.06
N VAL A 148 -13.95 10.72 4.24
CA VAL A 148 -13.28 12.01 4.48
C VAL A 148 -13.48 12.95 3.29
N VAL A 149 -13.34 12.46 2.06
CA VAL A 149 -13.59 13.24 0.83
C VAL A 149 -15.04 13.73 0.78
N ALA A 150 -16.02 12.88 1.11
CA ALA A 150 -17.43 13.27 1.11
C ALA A 150 -17.71 14.41 2.12
N ILE A 151 -17.12 14.35 3.32
CA ILE A 151 -17.24 15.43 4.32
C ILE A 151 -16.58 16.71 3.80
N ALA A 152 -15.36 16.61 3.24
CA ALA A 152 -14.64 17.75 2.69
C ALA A 152 -15.41 18.43 1.54
N GLN A 153 -16.08 17.67 0.68
CA GLN A 153 -16.94 18.20 -0.38
C GLN A 153 -18.14 18.95 0.20
N ARG A 154 -18.75 18.44 1.27
CA ARG A 154 -19.85 19.13 1.97
C ARG A 154 -19.38 20.44 2.59
N ILE A 155 -18.21 20.50 3.20
CA ILE A 155 -17.62 21.76 3.70
C ILE A 155 -17.46 22.76 2.56
N ARG A 156 -16.94 22.32 1.42
CA ARG A 156 -16.72 23.20 0.25
C ARG A 156 -18.02 23.74 -0.35
N ALA A 157 -19.11 22.99 -0.23
CA ALA A 157 -20.43 23.39 -0.73
C ALA A 157 -21.25 24.20 0.30
N SER A 158 -20.88 24.18 1.59
CA SER A 158 -21.65 24.86 2.65
C SER A 158 -21.60 26.37 2.51
N THR A 159 -22.71 27.00 2.79
CA THR A 159 -22.85 28.46 2.95
C THR A 159 -22.99 28.88 4.42
N SER A 160 -23.03 27.91 5.33
CA SER A 160 -23.15 28.11 6.77
C SER A 160 -21.81 27.86 7.47
N MET A 161 -21.32 28.88 8.16
CA MET A 161 -20.13 28.78 9.00
C MET A 161 -20.29 27.74 10.11
N GLU A 162 -21.47 27.68 10.75
CA GLU A 162 -21.75 26.74 11.83
C GLU A 162 -21.76 25.29 11.33
N GLU A 163 -22.39 25.02 10.19
CA GLU A 163 -22.38 23.68 9.59
C GLU A 163 -20.98 23.27 9.17
N ALA A 164 -20.24 24.15 8.49
CA ALA A 164 -18.88 23.89 8.06
C ALA A 164 -17.96 23.59 9.24
N ALA A 165 -18.11 24.27 10.37
CA ALA A 165 -17.33 24.03 11.58
C ALA A 165 -17.60 22.63 12.18
N LYS A 166 -18.85 22.20 12.23
CA LYS A 166 -19.22 20.84 12.67
C LYS A 166 -18.61 19.77 11.76
N LEU A 167 -18.72 19.97 10.45
CA LEU A 167 -18.14 19.07 9.45
C LEU A 167 -16.61 19.06 9.51
N ALA A 168 -15.96 20.19 9.76
CA ALA A 168 -14.52 20.28 9.86
C ALA A 168 -13.98 19.50 11.09
N ALA A 169 -14.67 19.54 12.22
CA ALA A 169 -14.34 18.74 13.39
C ALA A 169 -14.50 17.23 13.12
N GLU A 170 -15.57 16.82 12.44
CA GLU A 170 -15.79 15.44 12.00
C GLU A 170 -14.69 15.00 11.01
N MET A 171 -14.38 15.84 10.02
CA MET A 171 -13.33 15.57 9.04
C MET A 171 -11.97 15.40 9.70
N GLN A 172 -11.62 16.21 10.70
CA GLN A 172 -10.36 16.08 11.42
C GLN A 172 -10.26 14.71 12.10
N MET A 173 -11.26 14.32 12.87
CA MET A 173 -11.31 13.04 13.55
C MET A 173 -11.14 11.87 12.55
N LYS A 174 -11.88 11.87 11.46
CA LYS A 174 -11.80 10.82 10.45
C LYS A 174 -10.49 10.82 9.67
N ALA A 175 -9.90 11.98 9.40
CA ALA A 175 -8.59 12.06 8.76
C ALA A 175 -7.45 11.50 9.64
N GLU A 176 -7.52 11.69 10.94
CA GLU A 176 -6.58 11.09 11.91
C GLU A 176 -6.71 9.55 11.95
N GLN A 177 -7.94 9.04 11.82
CA GLN A 177 -8.22 7.60 11.76
C GLN A 177 -7.64 6.91 10.52
N LEU A 178 -7.38 7.61 9.43
CA LEU A 178 -6.72 7.02 8.24
C LEU A 178 -5.37 6.39 8.58
N THR A 179 -4.64 7.00 9.51
CA THR A 179 -3.38 6.45 10.00
C THR A 179 -3.58 5.55 11.21
N ALA A 180 -4.27 6.03 12.23
CA ALA A 180 -4.40 5.33 13.51
C ALA A 180 -5.33 4.12 13.46
N GLY A 181 -6.34 4.14 12.58
CA GLY A 181 -7.48 3.24 12.65
C GLY A 181 -8.53 3.73 13.65
N VAL A 182 -9.52 2.90 13.92
CA VAL A 182 -10.62 3.19 14.86
C VAL A 182 -10.92 1.98 15.73
N ASP A 183 -11.01 2.18 17.04
CA ASP A 183 -11.52 1.15 17.98
C ASP A 183 -13.05 1.11 17.86
N ALA A 184 -13.55 0.32 16.91
CA ALA A 184 -14.97 0.30 16.57
C ALA A 184 -15.82 -0.50 17.54
N ASP A 185 -15.27 -1.56 18.12
CA ASP A 185 -15.94 -2.42 19.10
C ASP A 185 -15.69 -1.98 20.56
N LYS A 186 -14.88 -0.93 20.76
CA LYS A 186 -14.57 -0.32 22.07
C LYS A 186 -13.89 -1.29 23.05
N ASN A 187 -13.05 -2.19 22.52
CA ASN A 187 -12.30 -3.14 23.35
C ASN A 187 -10.94 -2.58 23.82
N GLY A 188 -10.58 -1.36 23.43
CA GLY A 188 -9.33 -0.69 23.79
C GLY A 188 -8.15 -1.03 22.86
N ALA A 189 -8.36 -1.79 21.79
CA ALA A 189 -7.36 -2.14 20.79
C ALA A 189 -7.86 -1.82 19.38
N ILE A 190 -6.94 -1.56 18.45
CA ILE A 190 -7.25 -1.37 17.06
C ILE A 190 -6.66 -2.54 16.28
N SER A 191 -7.51 -3.36 15.71
CA SER A 191 -7.12 -4.52 14.92
C SER A 191 -6.94 -4.16 13.43
N TRP A 192 -6.48 -5.12 12.64
CA TRP A 192 -6.42 -5.00 11.17
C TRP A 192 -7.78 -5.21 10.49
N ASN A 193 -8.79 -5.72 11.23
CA ASN A 193 -10.12 -6.03 10.69
C ASN A 193 -10.88 -4.76 10.27
N LYS A 194 -11.88 -4.93 9.41
CA LYS A 194 -12.87 -3.89 9.16
C LYS A 194 -13.85 -3.81 10.35
N PRO A 195 -14.24 -2.60 10.74
CA PRO A 195 -13.89 -1.28 10.17
C PRO A 195 -12.67 -0.61 10.86
N GLU A 196 -11.84 -1.34 11.60
CA GLU A 196 -10.85 -0.76 12.52
C GLU A 196 -9.53 -0.38 11.86
N GLY A 197 -8.97 -1.25 11.00
CA GLY A 197 -7.61 -1.13 10.50
C GLY A 197 -7.31 0.15 9.74
N GLY A 198 -6.26 0.88 10.19
CA GLY A 198 -5.66 2.01 9.51
C GLY A 198 -4.31 1.67 8.87
N LEU A 199 -3.56 2.71 8.42
CA LEU A 199 -2.22 2.53 7.86
C LEU A 199 -1.21 1.99 8.88
N ALA A 200 -1.37 2.28 10.17
CA ALA A 200 -0.51 1.75 11.22
C ALA A 200 -0.59 0.22 11.30
N GLN A 201 -1.79 -0.35 11.18
CA GLN A 201 -1.99 -1.80 11.14
C GLN A 201 -1.44 -2.40 9.84
N SER A 202 -1.59 -1.70 8.71
CA SER A 202 -0.94 -2.10 7.45
C SER A 202 0.58 -2.15 7.61
N GLN A 203 1.19 -1.14 8.23
CA GLN A 203 2.64 -1.09 8.48
C GLN A 203 3.09 -2.23 9.39
N GLN A 204 2.43 -2.43 10.51
CA GLN A 204 2.74 -3.51 11.46
C GLN A 204 2.76 -4.88 10.75
N HIS A 205 1.72 -5.18 9.98
CA HIS A 205 1.63 -6.46 9.29
C HIS A 205 2.57 -6.57 8.09
N MET A 206 2.96 -5.47 7.46
CA MET A 206 4.04 -5.48 6.44
C MET A 206 5.40 -5.84 7.05
N GLU A 207 5.71 -5.34 8.24
CA GLU A 207 6.94 -5.69 8.97
C GLU A 207 6.95 -7.17 9.34
N LEU A 208 5.83 -7.70 9.85
CA LEU A 208 5.66 -9.12 10.14
C LEU A 208 5.77 -9.99 8.87
N MET A 209 5.20 -9.53 7.75
CA MET A 209 5.31 -10.22 6.47
C MET A 209 6.76 -10.25 5.96
N LYS A 210 7.50 -9.15 6.11
CA LYS A 210 8.93 -9.07 5.77
C LYS A 210 9.77 -10.05 6.61
N MET A 211 9.50 -10.15 7.91
CA MET A 211 10.15 -11.13 8.78
C MET A 211 9.82 -12.58 8.38
N ALA A 212 8.55 -12.87 8.07
CA ALA A 212 8.12 -14.18 7.63
C ALA A 212 8.72 -14.58 6.26
N ALA A 213 9.03 -13.60 5.39
CA ALA A 213 9.68 -13.82 4.11
C ALA A 213 11.20 -14.02 4.22
N ALA A 214 11.83 -13.50 5.27
CA ALA A 214 13.28 -13.68 5.51
C ALA A 214 13.63 -15.02 6.17
N GLY A 215 12.66 -15.65 6.85
CA GLY A 215 12.84 -16.93 7.54
C GLY A 215 12.38 -18.17 6.74
N SER A 216 12.05 -17.99 5.47
CA SER A 216 11.55 -19.05 4.57
C SER A 216 12.60 -19.50 3.56
#